data_fe90b12d9639f4d32f5eaadf48fbf31d
#
_entry.id   fe90b12d9639f4d32f5eaadf48fbf31d
#
_cell.length_a   1.000
_cell.length_b   1.000
_cell.length_c   1.000
_cell.angle_alpha   90.00
_cell.angle_beta   90.00
_cell.angle_gamma   90.00
#
_symmetry.space_group_name_H-M   'P 1'
#
loop_
_entity.id
_entity.type
_entity.pdbx_description
1 polymer ?
#
loop_
_entity_poly.entity_id
_entity_poly.type
_entity_poly.pdbx_seq_one_letter_code
_entity_poly.pdbx_strand_id
1 'polypeptide(L)'
;MKKNNPYLLAAALLAVAFTGCKNDEYDNKSPFDNVVYLNVSENSDTQVTTFKKTLSDLPKTFSVVLSYPASQAVNVGVEVDPSLIEVYNARHNTSWTMLDAKYYELSDSKLTIPAGKTISDVVTLKLKNLDGSGEAEELPIDQTYLLPVTIADVNGGVAKLHSSATAYYLVKRSSAITSAASLRDNWINFPTLDKASEGSMLFNNLTAVTYEAIIRVDDFSKHSEISTIMGV
;
A
#
# COMPACT_ATOMS: atom_id res chain seq x y z
N MET A 1 -79.64 0.76 -5.81
CA MET A 1 -78.36 0.29 -6.38
C MET A 1 -77.45 1.51 -6.61
N LYS A 2 -76.42 1.66 -5.78
CA LYS A 2 -75.38 2.74 -5.96
C LYS A 2 -74.47 2.35 -7.15
N LYS A 3 -74.54 3.13 -8.23
CA LYS A 3 -73.59 2.97 -9.33
C LYS A 3 -72.19 3.38 -8.85
N ASN A 4 -71.35 2.42 -8.64
CA ASN A 4 -69.91 2.67 -8.38
C ASN A 4 -69.27 3.22 -9.68
N ASN A 5 -68.77 4.41 -9.61
CA ASN A 5 -68.17 5.11 -10.76
C ASN A 5 -66.71 4.61 -10.97
N PRO A 6 -66.44 3.79 -11.99
CA PRO A 6 -65.13 3.17 -12.17
C PRO A 6 -64.00 4.17 -12.36
N TYR A 7 -64.33 5.39 -12.80
CA TYR A 7 -63.34 6.48 -12.98
C TYR A 7 -62.81 7.05 -11.66
N LEU A 8 -63.61 6.99 -10.57
CA LEU A 8 -63.16 7.39 -9.23
C LEU A 8 -62.13 6.41 -8.66
N LEU A 9 -62.29 5.10 -8.91
CA LEU A 9 -61.35 4.08 -8.50
C LEU A 9 -60.02 4.19 -9.31
N ALA A 10 -60.10 4.48 -10.60
CA ALA A 10 -58.92 4.67 -11.43
C ALA A 10 -58.12 5.93 -11.05
N ALA A 11 -58.84 7.04 -10.71
CA ALA A 11 -58.17 8.26 -10.24
C ALA A 11 -57.48 8.07 -8.86
N ALA A 12 -58.08 7.29 -7.96
CA ALA A 12 -57.47 6.99 -6.67
C ALA A 12 -56.23 6.09 -6.80
N LEU A 13 -56.23 5.13 -7.76
CA LEU A 13 -55.05 4.30 -8.05
C LEU A 13 -53.92 5.10 -8.69
N LEU A 14 -54.22 6.08 -9.56
CA LEU A 14 -53.19 6.94 -10.15
C LEU A 14 -52.57 7.89 -9.12
N ALA A 15 -53.32 8.36 -8.14
CA ALA A 15 -52.79 9.25 -7.08
C ALA A 15 -51.78 8.54 -6.15
N VAL A 16 -51.89 7.24 -5.96
CA VAL A 16 -50.96 6.46 -5.14
C VAL A 16 -49.65 6.15 -5.88
N ALA A 17 -49.65 6.14 -7.21
CA ALA A 17 -48.47 5.88 -8.02
C ALA A 17 -47.46 7.05 -8.05
N PHE A 18 -47.84 8.25 -7.59
CA PHE A 18 -46.96 9.43 -7.53
C PHE A 18 -46.44 9.74 -6.12
N THR A 19 -46.77 8.97 -5.10
CA THR A 19 -46.09 9.04 -3.84
C THR A 19 -44.81 8.20 -3.93
N GLY A 20 -43.90 8.63 -4.81
CA GLY A 20 -42.52 8.15 -4.73
C GLY A 20 -41.99 8.44 -3.33
N CYS A 21 -41.40 7.47 -2.69
CA CYS A 21 -40.72 7.67 -1.43
C CYS A 21 -39.74 8.85 -1.58
N LYS A 22 -40.13 10.01 -1.08
CA LYS A 22 -39.17 11.05 -0.78
C LYS A 22 -38.28 10.50 0.31
N ASN A 23 -37.08 10.16 -0.03
CA ASN A 23 -36.08 9.81 0.95
C ASN A 23 -35.53 11.14 1.49
N ASP A 24 -36.21 11.70 2.51
CA ASP A 24 -35.85 12.98 3.12
C ASP A 24 -34.40 13.01 3.66
N GLU A 25 -33.77 11.84 3.73
CA GLU A 25 -32.36 11.68 4.08
C GLU A 25 -31.41 12.14 2.95
N TYR A 26 -31.87 12.14 1.70
CA TYR A 26 -31.09 12.58 0.54
C TYR A 26 -31.43 14.00 0.04
N ASP A 27 -32.59 14.54 0.39
CA ASP A 27 -33.05 15.82 -0.14
C ASP A 27 -32.46 17.06 0.57
N ASN A 28 -31.81 16.89 1.75
CA ASN A 28 -31.29 18.02 2.55
C ASN A 28 -29.81 17.91 2.98
N LYS A 29 -29.13 16.86 2.57
CA LYS A 29 -27.68 16.74 2.76
C LYS A 29 -27.04 16.65 1.38
N SER A 30 -25.94 17.38 1.18
CA SER A 30 -25.02 17.03 0.10
C SER A 30 -24.83 15.51 0.15
N PRO A 31 -25.06 14.77 -0.95
CA PRO A 31 -25.07 13.29 -0.93
C PRO A 31 -23.75 12.71 -0.44
N PHE A 32 -22.74 13.54 -0.26
CA PHE A 32 -21.45 13.16 0.25
C PHE A 32 -20.95 14.25 1.20
N ASP A 33 -20.69 13.90 2.46
CA ASP A 33 -19.97 14.78 3.36
C ASP A 33 -18.56 15.02 2.79
N ASN A 34 -18.08 16.28 2.89
CA ASN A 34 -16.72 16.58 2.50
C ASN A 34 -15.78 15.87 3.46
N VAL A 35 -14.88 15.07 2.92
CA VAL A 35 -13.93 14.29 3.72
C VAL A 35 -12.51 14.57 3.30
N VAL A 36 -11.60 14.40 4.27
CA VAL A 36 -10.17 14.54 4.07
C VAL A 36 -9.48 13.19 4.16
N TYR A 37 -8.47 12.96 3.30
CA TYR A 37 -7.72 11.72 3.22
C TYR A 37 -6.31 11.94 2.68
N LEU A 38 -5.45 10.93 2.78
CA LEU A 38 -4.11 10.93 2.18
C LEU A 38 -4.19 10.42 0.74
N ASN A 39 -3.67 11.17 -0.23
CA ASN A 39 -3.68 10.78 -1.64
C ASN A 39 -3.02 9.42 -1.91
N VAL A 40 -1.97 9.09 -1.16
CA VAL A 40 -1.27 7.80 -1.28
C VAL A 40 -2.09 6.61 -0.78
N SER A 41 -3.12 6.86 0.02
CA SER A 41 -4.01 5.83 0.57
C SER A 41 -5.34 5.70 -0.21
N GLU A 42 -5.49 6.37 -1.34
CA GLU A 42 -6.72 6.36 -2.14
C GLU A 42 -7.07 4.97 -2.66
N ASN A 43 -6.08 4.23 -3.17
CA ASN A 43 -6.27 2.88 -3.71
C ASN A 43 -5.83 1.77 -2.76
N SER A 44 -4.86 2.05 -1.90
CA SER A 44 -4.33 1.13 -0.90
C SER A 44 -3.70 1.91 0.24
N ASP A 45 -4.07 1.57 1.45
CA ASP A 45 -3.44 2.15 2.65
C ASP A 45 -2.01 1.62 2.90
N THR A 46 -1.61 0.58 2.18
CA THR A 46 -0.32 -0.07 2.34
C THR A 46 0.65 0.32 1.23
N GLN A 47 1.79 0.91 1.60
CA GLN A 47 2.84 1.42 0.73
C GLN A 47 4.11 0.59 0.89
N VAL A 48 4.34 -0.38 0.00
CA VAL A 48 5.55 -1.21 0.06
C VAL A 48 6.76 -0.42 -0.40
N THR A 49 7.78 -0.38 0.45
CA THR A 49 9.03 0.33 0.21
C THR A 49 10.21 -0.60 0.41
N THR A 50 10.81 -1.00 -0.70
CA THR A 50 12.03 -1.82 -0.71
C THR A 50 13.23 -0.96 -1.07
N PHE A 51 14.31 -1.06 -0.33
CA PHE A 51 15.54 -0.31 -0.57
C PHE A 51 16.78 -1.21 -0.63
N LYS A 52 17.83 -0.74 -1.32
CA LYS A 52 19.11 -1.44 -1.40
C LYS A 52 20.02 -1.03 -0.24
N LYS A 53 20.94 -1.91 0.15
CA LYS A 53 21.95 -1.67 1.19
C LYS A 53 22.72 -0.35 1.02
N THR A 54 22.99 0.05 -0.21
CA THR A 54 23.79 1.24 -0.54
C THR A 54 22.99 2.54 -0.54
N LEU A 55 21.70 2.48 -0.23
CA LEU A 55 20.82 3.64 -0.23
C LEU A 55 20.70 4.19 1.19
N SER A 56 21.21 5.40 1.42
CA SER A 56 21.08 6.09 2.70
C SER A 56 19.70 6.70 2.87
N ASP A 57 19.25 7.46 1.89
CA ASP A 57 18.03 8.24 1.97
C ASP A 57 17.03 7.85 0.89
N LEU A 58 15.75 7.78 1.25
CA LEU A 58 14.66 7.50 0.33
C LEU A 58 13.45 8.40 0.64
N PRO A 59 13.23 9.47 -0.13
CA PRO A 59 12.07 10.32 0.03
C PRO A 59 10.80 9.65 -0.51
N LYS A 60 9.72 9.78 0.24
CA LYS A 60 8.34 9.47 -0.17
C LYS A 60 7.53 10.74 -0.02
N THR A 61 6.66 11.01 -0.95
CA THR A 61 5.83 12.22 -0.92
C THR A 61 4.36 11.86 -0.85
N PHE A 62 3.61 12.69 -0.14
CA PHE A 62 2.16 12.61 -0.10
C PHE A 62 1.54 14.00 0.10
N SER A 63 0.26 14.11 -0.11
CA SER A 63 -0.54 15.30 0.17
C SER A 63 -1.85 14.89 0.83
N VAL A 64 -2.43 15.83 1.54
CA VAL A 64 -3.78 15.69 2.08
C VAL A 64 -4.78 16.24 1.08
N VAL A 65 -5.85 15.51 0.83
CA VAL A 65 -6.86 15.81 -0.19
C VAL A 65 -8.24 15.91 0.43
N LEU A 66 -9.04 16.86 -0.06
CA LEU A 66 -10.49 16.98 0.18
C LEU A 66 -11.25 16.40 -0.99
N SER A 67 -12.39 15.75 -0.73
CA SER A 67 -13.28 15.24 -1.79
C SER A 67 -13.82 16.36 -2.69
N TYR A 68 -14.02 17.57 -2.15
CA TYR A 68 -14.36 18.78 -2.91
C TYR A 68 -13.94 20.05 -2.18
N PRO A 69 -13.86 21.20 -2.89
CA PRO A 69 -13.37 22.46 -2.30
C PRO A 69 -14.21 22.92 -1.11
N ALA A 70 -13.55 23.28 -0.02
CA ALA A 70 -14.20 23.92 1.12
C ALA A 70 -14.25 25.45 0.95
N SER A 71 -15.27 26.11 1.50
CA SER A 71 -15.40 27.56 1.48
C SER A 71 -14.41 28.29 2.37
N GLN A 72 -13.84 27.57 3.35
CA GLN A 72 -12.81 28.06 4.29
C GLN A 72 -11.58 27.17 4.21
N ALA A 73 -10.44 27.68 4.66
CA ALA A 73 -9.23 26.90 4.78
C ALA A 73 -9.42 25.76 5.79
N VAL A 74 -8.90 24.58 5.44
CA VAL A 74 -8.92 23.39 6.30
C VAL A 74 -7.51 23.11 6.79
N ASN A 75 -7.33 23.11 8.11
CA ASN A 75 -6.06 22.76 8.73
C ASN A 75 -6.07 21.29 9.14
N VAL A 76 -4.98 20.59 8.82
CA VAL A 76 -4.84 19.16 9.04
C VAL A 76 -3.53 18.86 9.72
N GLY A 77 -3.59 18.16 10.84
CA GLY A 77 -2.41 17.59 11.51
C GLY A 77 -2.11 16.20 10.95
N VAL A 78 -0.84 15.93 10.71
CA VAL A 78 -0.34 14.62 10.27
C VAL A 78 0.76 14.18 11.22
N GLU A 79 0.73 12.92 11.62
CA GLU A 79 1.71 12.34 12.53
C GLU A 79 2.03 10.89 12.21
N VAL A 80 3.10 10.40 12.79
CA VAL A 80 3.41 8.96 12.86
C VAL A 80 2.80 8.42 14.15
N ASP A 81 1.87 7.47 14.04
CA ASP A 81 1.15 6.90 15.18
C ASP A 81 1.52 5.44 15.43
N PRO A 82 2.38 5.14 16.42
CA PRO A 82 2.77 3.77 16.75
C PRO A 82 1.63 2.86 17.20
N SER A 83 0.52 3.41 17.72
CA SER A 83 -0.62 2.62 18.19
C SER A 83 -1.32 1.86 17.06
N LEU A 84 -1.15 2.32 15.82
CA LEU A 84 -1.72 1.69 14.63
C LEU A 84 -0.97 0.43 14.17
N ILE A 85 0.20 0.13 14.75
CA ILE A 85 0.95 -1.10 14.46
C ILE A 85 0.17 -2.35 14.82
N GLU A 86 -0.40 -2.39 16.02
CA GLU A 86 -1.20 -3.52 16.47
C GLU A 86 -2.46 -3.70 15.63
N VAL A 87 -3.11 -2.59 15.27
CA VAL A 87 -4.30 -2.60 14.41
C VAL A 87 -3.99 -3.19 13.04
N TYR A 88 -2.88 -2.75 12.42
CA TYR A 88 -2.44 -3.29 11.14
C TYR A 88 -2.10 -4.78 11.23
N ASN A 89 -1.28 -5.17 12.20
CA ASN A 89 -0.86 -6.55 12.41
C ASN A 89 -2.05 -7.49 12.63
N ALA A 90 -3.03 -7.09 13.43
CA ALA A 90 -4.25 -7.86 13.65
C ALA A 90 -5.06 -8.03 12.35
N ARG A 91 -5.20 -6.97 11.55
CA ARG A 91 -5.95 -6.99 10.30
C ARG A 91 -5.30 -7.86 9.22
N HIS A 92 -3.96 -7.88 9.16
CA HIS A 92 -3.19 -8.58 8.13
C HIS A 92 -2.56 -9.90 8.59
N ASN A 93 -2.79 -10.31 9.84
CA ASN A 93 -2.19 -11.49 10.47
C ASN A 93 -0.67 -11.47 10.35
N THR A 94 -0.06 -10.34 10.70
CA THR A 94 1.39 -10.11 10.69
C THR A 94 1.90 -9.76 12.09
N SER A 95 3.23 -9.70 12.27
CA SER A 95 3.91 -9.35 13.52
C SER A 95 5.01 -8.32 13.30
N TRP A 96 4.79 -7.37 12.41
CA TRP A 96 5.80 -6.37 12.08
C TRP A 96 5.96 -5.35 13.20
N THR A 97 7.20 -4.86 13.34
CA THR A 97 7.57 -3.91 14.37
C THR A 97 7.65 -2.49 13.79
N MET A 98 7.52 -1.50 14.68
CA MET A 98 7.68 -0.09 14.31
C MET A 98 9.08 0.17 13.79
N LEU A 99 9.20 0.98 12.73
CA LEU A 99 10.46 1.57 12.32
C LEU A 99 10.91 2.61 13.35
N ASP A 100 12.13 2.51 13.84
CA ASP A 100 12.67 3.45 14.83
C ASP A 100 12.78 4.87 14.27
N ALA A 101 12.56 5.89 15.11
CA ALA A 101 12.54 7.31 14.73
C ALA A 101 13.85 7.80 14.10
N LYS A 102 14.98 7.15 14.36
CA LYS A 102 16.27 7.48 13.73
C LYS A 102 16.32 7.22 12.23
N TYR A 103 15.36 6.44 11.68
CA TYR A 103 15.31 6.08 10.26
C TYR A 103 14.29 6.87 9.45
N TYR A 104 13.58 7.81 10.03
CA TYR A 104 12.64 8.63 9.27
C TYR A 104 12.56 10.08 9.77
N GLU A 105 12.02 10.92 8.93
CA GLU A 105 11.74 12.32 9.20
C GLU A 105 10.56 12.77 8.36
N LEU A 106 9.65 13.49 8.98
CA LEU A 106 8.51 14.10 8.30
C LEU A 106 8.80 15.61 8.11
N SER A 107 8.72 16.10 6.87
CA SER A 107 9.06 17.49 6.55
C SER A 107 8.13 18.49 7.21
N ASP A 108 6.86 18.11 7.39
CA ASP A 108 5.83 18.95 7.97
C ASP A 108 4.76 18.10 8.65
N SER A 109 4.25 18.56 9.78
CA SER A 109 3.17 17.90 10.53
C SER A 109 1.87 18.71 10.55
N LYS A 110 1.89 19.94 10.05
CA LYS A 110 0.74 20.84 10.02
C LYS A 110 0.54 21.39 8.62
N LEU A 111 -0.57 21.04 8.02
CA LEU A 111 -0.88 21.35 6.65
C LEU A 111 -2.13 22.22 6.58
N THR A 112 -2.19 23.03 5.55
CA THR A 112 -3.37 23.85 5.26
C THR A 112 -3.80 23.61 3.82
N ILE A 113 -5.07 23.25 3.64
CA ILE A 113 -5.71 23.26 2.33
C ILE A 113 -6.42 24.61 2.20
N PRO A 114 -5.99 25.49 1.29
CA PRO A 114 -6.58 26.81 1.13
C PRO A 114 -8.06 26.75 0.73
N ALA A 115 -8.83 27.78 1.10
CA ALA A 115 -10.22 27.91 0.65
C ALA A 115 -10.32 27.79 -0.89
N GLY A 116 -11.29 27.03 -1.37
CA GLY A 116 -11.51 26.78 -2.79
C GLY A 116 -10.52 25.79 -3.44
N LYS A 117 -9.61 25.21 -2.66
CA LYS A 117 -8.70 24.15 -3.10
C LYS A 117 -9.09 22.79 -2.50
N THR A 118 -8.59 21.73 -3.12
CA THR A 118 -8.84 20.35 -2.70
C THR A 118 -7.59 19.63 -2.24
N ILE A 119 -6.41 20.25 -2.31
CA ILE A 119 -5.15 19.59 -2.01
C ILE A 119 -4.23 20.52 -1.21
N SER A 120 -3.51 19.98 -0.25
CA SER A 120 -2.47 20.66 0.50
C SER A 120 -1.16 20.74 -0.28
N ASP A 121 -0.19 21.46 0.27
CA ASP A 121 1.20 21.33 -0.14
C ASP A 121 1.69 19.89 0.08
N VAL A 122 2.76 19.54 -0.63
CA VAL A 122 3.37 18.20 -0.59
C VAL A 122 4.18 18.05 0.69
N VAL A 123 3.94 16.96 1.39
CA VAL A 123 4.75 16.52 2.53
C VAL A 123 5.74 15.47 2.07
N THR A 124 6.98 15.56 2.58
CA THR A 124 7.99 14.54 2.36
C THR A 124 8.21 13.73 3.62
N LEU A 125 7.94 12.43 3.54
CA LEU A 125 8.43 11.43 4.47
C LEU A 125 9.80 10.97 3.99
N LYS A 126 10.85 11.41 4.63
CA LYS A 126 12.22 11.02 4.31
C LYS A 126 12.58 9.80 5.15
N LEU A 127 12.74 8.64 4.51
CA LEU A 127 13.44 7.52 5.12
C LEU A 127 14.94 7.81 5.02
N LYS A 128 15.66 7.72 6.13
CA LYS A 128 17.07 8.16 6.24
C LYS A 128 17.93 7.11 6.94
N ASN A 129 19.25 7.23 6.79
CA ASN A 129 20.24 6.36 7.45
C ASN A 129 20.01 4.86 7.16
N LEU A 130 19.38 4.52 6.05
CA LEU A 130 19.00 3.13 5.72
C LEU A 130 20.21 2.23 5.47
N ASP A 131 21.36 2.82 5.12
CA ASP A 131 22.65 2.15 4.92
C ASP A 131 23.44 1.93 6.22
N GLY A 132 22.87 2.30 7.37
CA GLY A 132 23.56 2.24 8.66
C GLY A 132 24.52 3.41 8.90
N SER A 133 24.37 4.52 8.17
CA SER A 133 25.16 5.73 8.39
C SER A 133 24.70 6.49 9.64
N GLY A 134 25.58 7.35 10.15
CA GLY A 134 25.32 8.15 11.35
C GLY A 134 25.29 7.29 12.63
N GLU A 135 24.27 7.50 13.45
CA GLU A 135 24.02 6.73 14.69
C GLU A 135 23.10 5.52 14.48
N ALA A 136 22.71 5.28 13.23
CA ALA A 136 21.82 4.17 12.89
C ALA A 136 22.60 2.90 12.60
N GLU A 137 21.98 1.77 12.88
CA GLU A 137 22.49 0.46 12.48
C GLU A 137 21.91 0.04 11.14
N GLU A 138 22.59 -0.85 10.45
CA GLU A 138 22.06 -1.42 9.22
C GLU A 138 20.81 -2.27 9.49
N LEU A 139 19.72 -1.99 8.79
CA LEU A 139 18.48 -2.75 8.96
C LEU A 139 18.66 -4.20 8.45
N PRO A 140 18.19 -5.23 9.19
CA PRO A 140 18.25 -6.63 8.76
C PRO A 140 17.50 -6.88 7.44
N ILE A 141 17.99 -7.83 6.64
CA ILE A 141 17.39 -8.17 5.33
C ILE A 141 16.04 -8.86 5.45
N ASP A 142 15.89 -9.72 6.43
CA ASP A 142 14.74 -10.60 6.65
C ASP A 142 13.63 -9.94 7.47
N GLN A 143 13.84 -8.70 7.90
CA GLN A 143 12.88 -7.97 8.72
C GLN A 143 12.13 -6.92 7.90
N THR A 144 10.82 -6.86 8.11
CA THR A 144 9.95 -5.80 7.61
C THR A 144 9.52 -4.92 8.76
N TYR A 145 9.66 -3.61 8.58
CA TYR A 145 9.24 -2.60 9.53
C TYR A 145 7.99 -1.89 9.02
N LEU A 146 7.15 -1.47 9.95
CA LEU A 146 5.93 -0.75 9.66
C LEU A 146 6.04 0.70 10.17
N LEU A 147 5.67 1.65 9.34
CA LEU A 147 5.64 3.08 9.68
C LEU A 147 4.28 3.65 9.31
N PRO A 148 3.34 3.78 10.27
CA PRO A 148 2.03 4.37 10.03
C PRO A 148 2.11 5.89 10.05
N VAL A 149 1.71 6.54 8.96
CA VAL A 149 1.51 7.98 8.87
C VAL A 149 0.02 8.24 8.77
N THR A 150 -0.54 9.02 9.70
CA THR A 150 -1.99 9.22 9.80
C THR A 150 -2.37 10.68 9.93
N ILE A 151 -3.59 11.01 9.54
CA ILE A 151 -4.22 12.28 9.85
C ILE A 151 -4.62 12.26 11.32
N ALA A 152 -3.96 13.06 12.14
CA ALA A 152 -4.19 13.16 13.57
C ALA A 152 -5.47 13.97 13.87
N ASP A 153 -5.51 15.20 13.41
CA ASP A 153 -6.61 16.13 13.63
C ASP A 153 -6.99 16.89 12.36
N VAL A 154 -8.23 17.36 12.33
CA VAL A 154 -8.78 18.13 11.22
C VAL A 154 -9.64 19.26 11.79
N ASN A 155 -9.37 20.50 11.37
CA ASN A 155 -10.19 21.66 11.68
C ASN A 155 -10.84 22.19 10.42
N GLY A 156 -12.02 22.78 10.51
CA GLY A 156 -12.75 23.35 9.37
C GLY A 156 -14.05 22.63 9.03
N GLY A 157 -14.58 21.85 9.99
CA GLY A 157 -15.89 21.19 9.84
C GLY A 157 -15.91 20.04 8.85
N VAL A 158 -14.76 19.44 8.56
CA VAL A 158 -14.57 18.32 7.64
C VAL A 158 -14.23 17.05 8.42
N ALA A 159 -14.78 15.92 8.01
CA ALA A 159 -14.50 14.63 8.64
C ALA A 159 -13.29 13.93 8.01
N LYS A 160 -12.66 13.01 8.75
CA LYS A 160 -11.64 12.10 8.18
C LYS A 160 -12.31 10.95 7.44
N LEU A 161 -11.82 10.61 6.26
CA LEU A 161 -12.15 9.35 5.59
C LEU A 161 -11.32 8.23 6.20
N HIS A 162 -11.88 7.51 7.18
CA HIS A 162 -11.15 6.53 7.97
C HIS A 162 -10.43 5.44 7.15
N SER A 163 -11.00 5.03 6.02
CA SER A 163 -10.38 4.03 5.13
C SER A 163 -9.10 4.51 4.46
N SER A 164 -8.90 5.81 4.35
CA SER A 164 -7.76 6.43 3.63
C SER A 164 -7.07 7.53 4.44
N ALA A 165 -7.35 7.60 5.75
CA ALA A 165 -6.73 8.57 6.65
C ALA A 165 -5.31 8.18 7.09
N THR A 166 -4.92 6.92 6.85
CA THR A 166 -3.61 6.38 7.25
C THR A 166 -2.91 5.75 6.06
N ALA A 167 -1.61 5.99 5.94
CA ALA A 167 -0.70 5.31 5.03
C ALA A 167 0.28 4.46 5.84
N TYR A 168 0.28 3.15 5.60
CA TYR A 168 1.18 2.20 6.25
C TYR A 168 2.37 1.93 5.34
N TYR A 169 3.52 2.49 5.64
CA TYR A 169 4.74 2.22 4.89
C TYR A 169 5.42 0.96 5.42
N LEU A 170 5.48 -0.08 4.56
CA LEU A 170 6.25 -1.28 4.81
C LEU A 170 7.67 -1.07 4.33
N VAL A 171 8.59 -0.90 5.27
CA VAL A 171 10.00 -0.64 4.97
C VAL A 171 10.78 -1.93 5.08
N LYS A 172 11.33 -2.37 3.97
CA LYS A 172 12.06 -3.62 3.86
C LYS A 172 13.35 -3.43 3.07
N ARG A 173 14.45 -3.96 3.61
CA ARG A 173 15.69 -4.05 2.87
C ARG A 173 15.61 -5.17 1.83
N SER A 174 16.01 -4.91 0.60
CA SER A 174 16.12 -5.93 -0.42
C SER A 174 17.27 -6.91 -0.08
N SER A 175 17.12 -8.17 -0.50
CA SER A 175 18.22 -9.12 -0.38
C SER A 175 19.46 -8.61 -1.10
N ALA A 176 20.63 -8.92 -0.53
CA ALA A 176 21.92 -8.41 -1.01
C ALA A 176 22.42 -9.06 -2.32
N ILE A 177 21.57 -9.75 -3.05
CA ILE A 177 21.95 -10.26 -4.38
C ILE A 177 22.03 -9.07 -5.32
N THR A 178 23.15 -8.38 -5.31
CA THR A 178 23.47 -7.26 -6.21
C THR A 178 24.13 -7.74 -7.50
N SER A 179 24.57 -8.99 -7.52
CA SER A 179 25.27 -9.60 -8.67
C SER A 179 24.70 -10.98 -8.92
N ALA A 180 24.18 -11.21 -10.08
CA ALA A 180 23.85 -12.52 -10.59
C ALA A 180 25.10 -13.17 -11.21
N ALA A 181 25.26 -14.49 -11.04
CA ALA A 181 26.27 -15.21 -11.80
C ALA A 181 25.99 -15.10 -13.30
N SER A 182 27.01 -14.74 -14.10
CA SER A 182 26.88 -14.77 -15.55
C SER A 182 27.07 -16.22 -16.02
N LEU A 183 26.04 -16.76 -16.63
CA LEU A 183 26.07 -18.08 -17.26
C LEU A 183 26.27 -17.97 -18.77
N ARG A 184 26.77 -16.84 -19.27
CA ARG A 184 27.07 -16.69 -20.69
C ARG A 184 28.18 -17.67 -21.09
N ASP A 185 27.84 -18.62 -21.94
CA ASP A 185 28.72 -19.70 -22.40
C ASP A 185 29.22 -20.61 -21.26
N ASN A 186 28.50 -20.65 -20.12
CA ASN A 186 28.84 -21.42 -18.94
C ASN A 186 27.57 -22.05 -18.30
N TRP A 187 27.80 -23.01 -17.45
CA TRP A 187 26.76 -23.63 -16.63
C TRP A 187 27.25 -23.84 -15.20
N ILE A 188 26.32 -24.03 -14.27
CA ILE A 188 26.63 -24.42 -12.90
C ILE A 188 26.58 -25.95 -12.84
N ASN A 189 27.69 -26.59 -12.56
CA ASN A 189 27.75 -28.03 -12.29
C ASN A 189 27.65 -28.27 -10.79
N PHE A 190 26.80 -29.20 -10.39
CA PHE A 190 26.70 -29.70 -9.03
C PHE A 190 27.40 -31.08 -8.95
N PRO A 191 28.70 -31.12 -8.64
CA PRO A 191 29.48 -32.35 -8.71
C PRO A 191 29.00 -33.47 -7.75
N THR A 192 28.16 -33.12 -6.79
CA THR A 192 27.51 -34.06 -5.87
C THR A 192 26.44 -34.93 -6.52
N LEU A 193 25.97 -34.59 -7.72
CA LEU A 193 25.02 -35.41 -8.48
C LEU A 193 25.72 -36.47 -9.28
N ASP A 194 26.97 -36.26 -9.68
CA ASP A 194 27.70 -37.20 -10.57
C ASP A 194 28.38 -38.36 -9.80
N LYS A 195 28.51 -38.27 -8.47
CA LYS A 195 29.21 -39.25 -7.65
C LYS A 195 28.33 -39.80 -6.54
N ALA A 196 27.40 -40.65 -6.90
CA ALA A 196 26.56 -41.38 -5.94
C ALA A 196 27.35 -42.32 -5.00
N SER A 197 28.67 -42.49 -5.20
CA SER A 197 29.51 -43.47 -4.49
C SER A 197 30.19 -42.98 -3.23
N GLU A 198 30.21 -41.71 -2.92
CA GLU A 198 30.99 -41.14 -1.80
C GLU A 198 30.19 -40.44 -0.70
N GLY A 199 28.97 -40.89 -0.44
CA GLY A 199 28.22 -40.46 0.79
C GLY A 199 27.69 -39.04 0.83
N SER A 200 27.84 -38.25 -0.21
CA SER A 200 27.25 -36.93 -0.29
C SER A 200 25.86 -37.01 -0.95
N MET A 201 24.89 -37.52 -0.19
CA MET A 201 23.53 -37.79 -0.64
C MET A 201 22.59 -36.63 -0.26
N LEU A 202 23.00 -35.39 -0.50
CA LEU A 202 22.16 -34.21 -0.18
C LEU A 202 20.80 -34.23 -0.89
N PHE A 203 20.70 -34.93 -2.01
CA PHE A 203 19.47 -35.02 -2.82
C PHE A 203 18.89 -36.41 -2.92
N ASN A 204 19.39 -37.38 -2.16
CA ASN A 204 18.90 -38.75 -2.20
C ASN A 204 17.69 -38.93 -1.26
N ASN A 205 16.70 -39.68 -1.71
CA ASN A 205 15.46 -39.95 -0.99
C ASN A 205 14.59 -38.74 -0.65
N LEU A 206 14.69 -37.65 -1.41
CA LEU A 206 13.79 -36.53 -1.28
C LEU A 206 12.39 -36.91 -1.83
N THR A 207 11.37 -36.68 -1.03
CA THR A 207 9.97 -36.92 -1.42
C THR A 207 9.38 -35.74 -2.21
N ALA A 208 10.00 -34.56 -2.13
CA ALA A 208 9.66 -33.38 -2.89
C ALA A 208 10.90 -32.50 -3.10
N VAL A 209 11.00 -31.89 -4.27
CA VAL A 209 12.05 -30.93 -4.64
C VAL A 209 11.39 -29.72 -5.27
N THR A 210 11.75 -28.54 -4.81
CA THR A 210 11.35 -27.28 -5.42
C THR A 210 12.58 -26.60 -6.00
N TYR A 211 12.52 -26.22 -7.26
CA TYR A 211 13.55 -25.44 -7.94
C TYR A 211 13.05 -24.02 -8.13
N GLU A 212 13.81 -23.06 -7.63
CA GLU A 212 13.53 -21.65 -7.81
C GLU A 212 14.74 -20.95 -8.41
N ALA A 213 14.52 -20.14 -9.44
CA ALA A 213 15.56 -19.33 -10.04
C ALA A 213 15.02 -17.96 -10.44
N ILE A 214 15.77 -16.93 -10.08
CA ILE A 214 15.57 -15.57 -10.62
C ILE A 214 16.62 -15.38 -11.71
N ILE A 215 16.16 -15.28 -12.95
CA ILE A 215 17.03 -15.14 -14.11
C ILE A 215 16.83 -13.79 -14.78
N ARG A 216 17.91 -13.26 -15.35
CA ARG A 216 17.89 -12.14 -16.27
C ARG A 216 18.33 -12.64 -17.63
N VAL A 217 17.48 -12.49 -18.63
CA VAL A 217 17.78 -12.85 -20.02
C VAL A 217 18.02 -11.56 -20.79
N ASP A 218 19.18 -11.44 -21.44
CA ASP A 218 19.55 -10.26 -22.22
C ASP A 218 18.81 -10.19 -23.55
N ASP A 219 18.55 -11.35 -24.17
CA ASP A 219 17.89 -11.44 -25.48
C ASP A 219 17.17 -12.77 -25.63
N PHE A 220 15.86 -12.73 -25.75
CA PHE A 220 15.01 -13.92 -25.99
C PHE A 220 14.95 -14.36 -27.44
N SER A 221 15.47 -13.57 -28.38
CA SER A 221 15.46 -13.92 -29.81
C SER A 221 16.61 -14.83 -30.24
N LYS A 222 17.61 -14.99 -29.39
CA LYS A 222 18.82 -15.79 -29.68
C LYS A 222 18.73 -17.19 -29.07
N HIS A 223 17.70 -17.93 -29.42
CA HIS A 223 17.62 -19.34 -29.07
C HIS A 223 17.71 -20.20 -30.34
N SER A 224 18.46 -21.27 -30.27
CA SER A 224 18.57 -22.17 -31.42
C SER A 224 17.48 -23.20 -31.45
N GLU A 225 17.27 -23.98 -30.40
CA GLU A 225 16.25 -25.06 -30.46
C GLU A 225 15.54 -25.29 -29.11
N ILE A 226 16.28 -25.46 -28.04
CA ILE A 226 15.71 -25.70 -26.69
C ILE A 226 16.44 -24.83 -25.70
N SER A 227 15.66 -24.06 -24.90
CA SER A 227 16.18 -23.29 -23.78
C SER A 227 15.68 -23.91 -22.48
N THR A 228 16.57 -24.60 -21.77
CA THR A 228 16.27 -25.19 -20.47
C THR A 228 16.90 -24.35 -19.38
N ILE A 229 16.09 -23.92 -18.40
CA ILE A 229 16.56 -23.17 -17.22
C ILE A 229 17.05 -24.16 -16.17
N MET A 230 16.31 -25.22 -15.97
CA MET A 230 16.64 -26.35 -15.11
C MET A 230 16.18 -27.62 -15.78
N GLY A 231 17.01 -28.62 -15.76
CA GLY A 231 16.69 -29.92 -16.38
C GLY A 231 17.65 -31.01 -15.92
N VAL A 232 17.24 -32.23 -16.11
CA VAL A 232 18.03 -33.44 -15.88
C VAL A 232 18.53 -33.94 -17.21
#